data_16a2a7a4068841bcb8bef7ce2f7b97f6
#
_entry.id   16a2a7a4068841bcb8bef7ce2f7b97f6
#
_cell.length_a   1.000
_cell.length_b   1.000
_cell.length_c   1.000
_cell.angle_alpha   90.00
_cell.angle_beta   90.00
_cell.angle_gamma   90.00
#
_symmetry.space_group_name_H-M   'P 1'
#
loop_
_entity.id
_entity.type
_entity.pdbx_description
1 polymer ?
#
loop_
_entity_poly.entity_id
_entity_poly.type
_entity_poly.pdbx_seq_one_letter_code
_entity_poly.pdbx_strand_id
1 'polypeptide(L)'
;MPLTRHMLQADTKKQTAGITTEVEFDSSIQSLAALEAAAYRLIGTATCQIRRAGDRFICDLAVQGGKSANDRLPDSSGSLKSHFLYLVTDENLRARLAEKTEGMRNVILALAFGSLAGSDNTK
;
A
#
# COMPACT_ATOMS: atom_id res chain seq x y z
N MET A 1 -20.42 -26.68 23.08
CA MET A 1 -20.24 -25.31 23.23
C MET A 1 -19.09 -24.69 22.50
N PRO A 2 -18.09 -25.40 22.09
CA PRO A 2 -17.07 -24.80 21.27
C PRO A 2 -17.63 -24.16 20.00
N LEU A 3 -18.66 -24.76 19.48
CA LEU A 3 -19.30 -24.23 18.29
C LEU A 3 -19.88 -22.84 18.51
N THR A 4 -20.53 -22.70 19.63
CA THR A 4 -21.16 -21.44 19.96
C THR A 4 -20.12 -20.34 20.06
N ARG A 5 -19.03 -20.64 20.70
CA ARG A 5 -17.96 -19.68 20.85
C ARG A 5 -17.39 -19.29 19.52
N HIS A 6 -17.23 -20.27 18.69
CA HIS A 6 -16.70 -20.07 17.36
C HIS A 6 -17.58 -19.10 16.56
N MET A 7 -18.85 -19.35 16.63
CA MET A 7 -19.79 -18.52 15.90
C MET A 7 -19.82 -17.10 16.42
N LEU A 8 -19.68 -16.95 17.70
CA LEU A 8 -19.66 -15.62 18.27
C LEU A 8 -18.50 -14.82 17.74
N GLN A 9 -17.37 -15.46 17.63
CA GLN A 9 -16.20 -14.77 17.11
C GLN A 9 -16.41 -14.33 15.67
N ALA A 10 -16.96 -15.22 14.89
CA ALA A 10 -17.21 -14.89 13.49
C ALA A 10 -18.19 -13.75 13.37
N ASP A 11 -19.22 -13.80 14.18
CA ASP A 11 -20.23 -12.75 14.16
C ASP A 11 -19.63 -11.42 14.57
N THR A 12 -18.82 -11.43 15.58
CA THR A 12 -18.19 -10.23 16.06
C THR A 12 -17.34 -9.60 14.97
N LYS A 13 -16.61 -10.41 14.29
CA LYS A 13 -15.79 -9.93 13.19
C LYS A 13 -16.62 -9.29 12.12
N LYS A 14 -17.68 -9.94 11.74
CA LYS A 14 -18.53 -9.40 10.70
C LYS A 14 -19.13 -8.07 11.11
N GLN A 15 -19.54 -7.99 12.33
CA GLN A 15 -20.17 -6.77 12.82
C GLN A 15 -19.19 -5.62 12.86
N THR A 16 -17.99 -5.89 13.34
CA THR A 16 -17.00 -4.85 13.45
C THR A 16 -16.54 -4.39 12.10
N ALA A 17 -16.36 -5.32 11.24
CA ALA A 17 -15.71 -5.02 9.98
C ALA A 17 -16.61 -4.28 9.02
N GLY A 18 -17.90 -4.57 9.06
CA GLY A 18 -18.77 -4.01 8.04
C GLY A 18 -18.37 -4.60 6.72
N ILE A 19 -17.80 -3.79 5.87
CA ILE A 19 -17.38 -4.23 4.55
C ILE A 19 -15.88 -4.43 4.55
N THR A 20 -15.46 -5.64 4.26
CA THR A 20 -14.05 -5.96 4.22
C THR A 20 -13.71 -6.65 2.92
N THR A 21 -12.48 -6.52 2.54
CA THR A 21 -11.98 -7.22 1.38
C THR A 21 -10.51 -7.48 1.59
N GLU A 22 -9.99 -8.45 0.86
CA GLU A 22 -8.62 -8.88 1.02
C GLU A 22 -7.93 -8.84 -0.33
N VAL A 23 -6.71 -8.33 -0.36
CA VAL A 23 -5.95 -8.24 -1.60
C VAL A 23 -4.59 -8.84 -1.35
N GLU A 24 -4.15 -9.70 -2.26
CA GLU A 24 -2.87 -10.38 -2.11
C GLU A 24 -1.89 -9.91 -3.15
N PHE A 25 -0.64 -9.84 -2.75
CA PHE A 25 0.45 -9.46 -3.65
C PHE A 25 1.61 -10.42 -3.48
N ASP A 26 2.34 -10.64 -4.54
CA ASP A 26 3.54 -11.46 -4.50
C ASP A 26 4.67 -10.62 -3.92
N SER A 27 5.24 -11.09 -2.82
CA SER A 27 6.26 -10.30 -2.13
C SER A 27 7.56 -10.19 -2.92
N SER A 28 7.73 -11.03 -3.94
CA SER A 28 8.94 -10.94 -4.73
C SER A 28 8.88 -9.82 -5.76
N ILE A 29 7.68 -9.35 -6.10
CA ILE A 29 7.55 -8.29 -7.08
C ILE A 29 6.88 -7.04 -6.54
N GLN A 30 6.25 -7.13 -5.40
CA GLN A 30 5.57 -5.99 -4.80
C GLN A 30 6.31 -5.55 -3.56
N SER A 31 6.66 -4.29 -3.49
CA SER A 31 7.37 -3.79 -2.31
C SER A 31 6.41 -3.47 -1.19
N LEU A 32 6.86 -3.73 0.02
CA LEU A 32 6.07 -3.43 1.20
C LEU A 32 5.90 -1.91 1.34
N ALA A 33 6.93 -1.17 0.99
CA ALA A 33 6.87 0.28 1.11
C ALA A 33 5.74 0.87 0.28
N ALA A 34 5.54 0.36 -0.93
CA ALA A 34 4.46 0.83 -1.78
C ALA A 34 3.11 0.50 -1.18
N LEU A 35 2.99 -0.69 -0.60
CA LEU A 35 1.75 -1.09 0.04
C LEU A 35 1.44 -0.19 1.24
N GLU A 36 2.46 0.10 2.02
CA GLU A 36 2.28 0.96 3.18
C GLU A 36 1.89 2.37 2.77
N ALA A 37 2.51 2.87 1.71
CA ALA A 37 2.18 4.19 1.22
C ALA A 37 0.74 4.25 0.72
N ALA A 38 0.31 3.22 0.02
CA ALA A 38 -1.06 3.16 -0.46
C ALA A 38 -2.03 3.07 0.71
N ALA A 39 -1.70 2.27 1.70
CA ALA A 39 -2.55 2.13 2.88
C ALA A 39 -2.67 3.46 3.61
N TYR A 40 -1.58 4.19 3.68
CA TYR A 40 -1.59 5.48 4.33
C TYR A 40 -2.56 6.43 3.63
N ARG A 41 -2.60 6.35 2.32
CA ARG A 41 -3.49 7.23 1.55
C ARG A 41 -4.97 6.86 1.71
N LEU A 42 -5.23 5.69 2.25
CA LEU A 42 -6.61 5.27 2.52
C LEU A 42 -7.12 5.76 3.87
N ILE A 43 -6.26 6.29 4.69
CA ILE A 43 -6.65 6.72 6.03
C ILE A 43 -7.81 7.70 5.94
N GLY A 44 -8.83 7.45 6.74
CA GLY A 44 -10.03 8.25 6.68
C GLY A 44 -11.13 7.61 5.88
N THR A 45 -10.78 6.78 4.92
CA THR A 45 -11.74 6.07 4.11
C THR A 45 -11.88 4.63 4.54
N ALA A 46 -10.74 4.02 4.79
CA ALA A 46 -10.71 2.61 5.14
C ALA A 46 -9.46 2.34 5.96
N THR A 47 -9.47 1.20 6.62
CA THR A 47 -8.28 0.74 7.32
C THR A 47 -7.66 -0.36 6.49
N CYS A 48 -6.36 -0.46 6.58
CA CYS A 48 -5.63 -1.48 5.85
C CYS A 48 -4.63 -2.12 6.78
N GLN A 49 -4.70 -3.41 6.88
CA GLN A 49 -3.73 -4.17 7.65
C GLN A 49 -2.93 -5.01 6.71
N ILE A 50 -1.63 -4.88 6.77
CA ILE A 50 -0.76 -5.62 5.88
C ILE A 50 -0.07 -6.70 6.67
N ARG A 51 -0.18 -7.92 6.20
CA ARG A 51 0.51 -9.04 6.84
C ARG A 51 1.21 -9.86 5.78
N ARG A 52 2.16 -10.60 6.23
CA ARG A 52 2.91 -11.44 5.32
C ARG A 52 2.59 -12.89 5.60
N ALA A 53 2.28 -13.61 4.55
CA ALA A 53 2.02 -15.04 4.66
C ALA A 53 2.87 -15.75 3.62
N GLY A 54 3.96 -16.35 4.06
CA GLY A 54 4.88 -16.98 3.14
C GLY A 54 5.53 -15.96 2.25
N ASP A 55 5.35 -16.10 0.97
CA ASP A 55 5.93 -15.17 0.00
C ASP A 55 4.88 -14.23 -0.55
N ARG A 56 3.83 -13.98 0.22
CA ARG A 56 2.77 -13.08 -0.20
C ARG A 56 2.50 -12.04 0.85
N PHE A 57 2.15 -10.85 0.39
CA PHE A 57 1.63 -9.81 1.26
C PHE A 57 0.12 -9.84 1.15
N ILE A 58 -0.55 -9.83 2.28
CA ILE A 58 -2.00 -9.84 2.31
C ILE A 58 -2.48 -8.56 2.97
N CYS A 59 -3.26 -7.81 2.24
CA CYS A 59 -3.79 -6.55 2.72
C CYS A 59 -5.25 -6.72 3.04
N ASP A 60 -5.60 -6.56 4.30
CA ASP A 60 -6.99 -6.66 4.75
C ASP A 60 -7.55 -5.25 4.82
N LEU A 61 -8.54 -4.98 4.00
CA LEU A 61 -9.15 -3.66 3.93
C LEU A 61 -10.52 -3.68 4.56
N ALA A 62 -10.80 -2.67 5.36
CA ALA A 62 -12.10 -2.54 5.99
C ALA A 62 -12.56 -1.10 5.88
N VAL A 63 -13.80 -0.93 5.44
CA VAL A 63 -14.36 0.40 5.33
C VAL A 63 -14.55 0.97 6.71
N GLN A 64 -14.11 2.18 6.86
CA GLN A 64 -14.15 2.87 8.12
C GLN A 64 -15.43 3.67 8.23
N GLY A 65 -16.12 3.54 9.34
CA GLY A 65 -17.30 4.31 9.59
C GLY A 65 -18.36 4.17 8.53
N GLY A 66 -19.04 3.12 8.46
CA GLY A 66 -20.01 2.79 7.45
C GLY A 66 -20.79 3.91 6.80
N LYS A 67 -20.87 5.04 7.43
CA LYS A 67 -21.61 6.16 6.87
C LYS A 67 -21.10 6.62 5.54
N SER A 68 -19.85 6.99 5.49
CA SER A 68 -19.31 7.49 4.25
C SER A 68 -19.33 6.41 3.19
N ALA A 69 -19.15 5.21 3.60
CA ALA A 69 -19.20 4.11 2.66
C ALA A 69 -20.56 4.02 2.00
N ASN A 70 -21.57 4.16 2.81
CA ASN A 70 -22.93 4.07 2.29
C ASN A 70 -23.23 5.15 1.29
N ASP A 71 -22.70 6.31 1.53
CA ASP A 71 -22.98 7.43 0.67
C ASP A 71 -22.25 7.33 -0.65
N ARG A 72 -21.00 6.87 -0.58
CA ARG A 72 -20.17 6.98 -1.73
C ARG A 72 -20.02 5.73 -2.52
N LEU A 73 -20.07 4.62 -1.86
CA LEU A 73 -19.70 3.37 -2.47
C LEU A 73 -20.80 2.38 -2.34
N PRO A 74 -21.72 2.42 -3.27
CA PRO A 74 -22.82 1.46 -3.24
C PRO A 74 -22.30 0.04 -3.31
N ASP A 75 -21.27 -0.18 -4.11
CA ASP A 75 -20.68 -1.49 -4.23
C ASP A 75 -19.34 -1.45 -3.54
N SER A 76 -19.39 -1.37 -2.25
CA SER A 76 -18.23 -1.01 -1.48
C SER A 76 -17.05 -1.93 -1.57
N SER A 77 -17.32 -3.19 -1.53
CA SER A 77 -16.22 -4.15 -1.49
C SER A 77 -15.37 -4.06 -2.75
N GLY A 78 -16.02 -4.10 -3.90
CA GLY A 78 -15.30 -4.02 -5.15
C GLY A 78 -14.67 -2.66 -5.36
N SER A 79 -15.38 -1.62 -5.00
CA SER A 79 -14.86 -0.27 -5.15
C SER A 79 -13.64 -0.04 -4.27
N LEU A 80 -13.70 -0.55 -3.05
CA LEU A 80 -12.59 -0.38 -2.14
C LEU A 80 -11.35 -1.11 -2.66
N LYS A 81 -11.53 -2.31 -3.14
CA LYS A 81 -10.44 -3.08 -3.70
C LYS A 81 -9.84 -2.38 -4.91
N SER A 82 -10.69 -1.92 -5.81
CA SER A 82 -10.22 -1.21 -7.00
C SER A 82 -9.47 0.05 -6.63
N HIS A 83 -9.99 0.76 -5.67
CA HIS A 83 -9.36 1.99 -5.23
C HIS A 83 -7.98 1.70 -4.64
N PHE A 84 -7.89 0.67 -3.82
CA PHE A 84 -6.62 0.31 -3.22
C PHE A 84 -5.62 -0.14 -4.29
N LEU A 85 -6.08 -0.93 -5.25
CA LEU A 85 -5.21 -1.37 -6.33
C LEU A 85 -4.70 -0.18 -7.14
N TYR A 86 -5.56 0.79 -7.35
CA TYR A 86 -5.17 2.00 -8.03
C TYR A 86 -4.06 2.72 -7.26
N LEU A 87 -4.25 2.85 -5.95
CA LEU A 87 -3.26 3.52 -5.13
C LEU A 87 -1.94 2.77 -5.12
N VAL A 88 -1.99 1.46 -5.07
CA VAL A 88 -0.78 0.66 -5.08
C VAL A 88 -0.05 0.82 -6.41
N THR A 89 -0.80 0.80 -7.50
CA THR A 89 -0.21 0.99 -8.81
C THR A 89 0.45 2.36 -8.90
N ASP A 90 -0.24 3.36 -8.40
CA ASP A 90 0.28 4.71 -8.41
C ASP A 90 1.58 4.80 -7.59
N GLU A 91 1.59 4.16 -6.43
CA GLU A 91 2.79 4.18 -5.60
C GLU A 91 3.93 3.41 -6.25
N ASN A 92 3.63 2.33 -6.94
CA ASN A 92 4.66 1.60 -7.67
C ASN A 92 5.27 2.47 -8.76
N LEU A 93 4.44 3.22 -9.46
CA LEU A 93 4.93 4.11 -10.48
C LEU A 93 5.78 5.22 -9.90
N ARG A 94 5.32 5.79 -8.80
CA ARG A 94 6.07 6.84 -8.14
C ARG A 94 7.43 6.34 -7.71
N ALA A 95 7.48 5.13 -7.19
CA ALA A 95 8.73 4.55 -6.75
C ALA A 95 9.69 4.37 -7.91
N ARG A 96 9.17 3.90 -9.04
CA ARG A 96 10.01 3.74 -10.22
C ARG A 96 10.53 5.06 -10.75
N LEU A 97 9.66 6.05 -10.77
CA LEU A 97 10.06 7.36 -11.22
C LEU A 97 11.09 7.97 -10.29
N ALA A 98 10.90 7.77 -8.99
CA ALA A 98 11.85 8.27 -8.01
C ALA A 98 13.21 7.62 -8.20
N GLU A 99 13.22 6.33 -8.46
CA GLU A 99 14.46 5.62 -8.70
C GLU A 99 15.18 6.15 -9.92
N LYS A 100 14.44 6.35 -10.99
CA LYS A 100 14.99 6.89 -12.20
C LYS A 100 15.52 8.30 -11.99
N THR A 101 14.70 9.12 -11.37
CA THR A 101 15.09 10.50 -11.12
C THR A 101 16.31 10.57 -10.23
N GLU A 102 16.32 9.71 -9.22
CA GLU A 102 17.45 9.68 -8.31
C GLU A 102 18.69 9.21 -9.02
N GLY A 103 18.56 8.22 -9.88
CA GLY A 103 19.67 7.75 -10.68
C GLY A 103 20.24 8.85 -11.54
N MET A 104 19.36 9.55 -12.25
CA MET A 104 19.80 10.66 -13.09
C MET A 104 20.44 11.77 -12.28
N ARG A 105 19.85 12.07 -11.16
CA ARG A 105 20.38 13.07 -10.27
C ARG A 105 21.74 12.68 -9.78
N ASN A 106 21.91 11.44 -9.41
CA ASN A 106 23.20 10.95 -8.93
C ASN A 106 24.25 11.03 -10.01
N VAL A 107 23.87 10.73 -11.24
CA VAL A 107 24.79 10.84 -12.36
C VAL A 107 25.21 12.31 -12.55
N ILE A 108 24.25 13.21 -12.52
CA ILE A 108 24.54 14.61 -12.68
C ILE A 108 25.43 15.11 -11.57
N LEU A 109 25.13 14.71 -10.34
CA LEU A 109 25.95 15.13 -9.21
C LEU A 109 27.35 14.54 -9.31
N ALA A 110 27.43 13.30 -9.70
CA ALA A 110 28.73 12.65 -9.84
C ALA A 110 29.57 13.36 -10.88
N LEU A 111 28.97 13.74 -11.98
CA LEU A 111 29.68 14.46 -13.03
C LEU A 111 30.16 15.82 -12.53
N ALA A 112 29.29 16.52 -11.83
CA ALA A 112 29.63 17.83 -11.31
C ALA A 112 30.76 17.72 -10.28
N PHE A 113 30.60 16.82 -9.34
CA PHE A 113 31.61 16.65 -8.31
C PHE A 113 32.89 16.04 -8.84
N GLY A 114 32.74 15.14 -9.78
CA GLY A 114 33.91 14.56 -10.41
C GLY A 114 34.72 15.61 -11.14
N SER A 115 34.03 16.53 -11.78
CA SER A 115 34.67 17.62 -12.46
C SER A 115 35.43 18.51 -11.47
N LEU A 116 34.79 18.80 -10.35
CA LEU A 116 35.43 19.60 -9.34
C LEU A 116 36.62 18.89 -8.73
N ALA A 117 36.45 17.61 -8.43
CA ALA A 117 37.52 16.83 -7.87
C ALA A 117 38.68 16.73 -8.86
N GLY A 118 38.34 16.57 -10.14
CA GLY A 118 39.35 16.54 -11.16
C GLY A 118 40.14 17.82 -11.23
N SER A 119 39.44 18.93 -11.10
CA SER A 119 40.07 20.23 -11.08
C SER A 119 41.03 20.34 -9.90
N ASP A 120 40.58 19.91 -8.77
CA ASP A 120 41.42 19.96 -7.57
C ASP A 120 42.67 19.12 -7.72
N ASN A 121 42.47 17.97 -8.31
CA ASN A 121 43.60 17.03 -8.44
C ASN A 121 44.65 17.50 -9.42
N THR A 122 44.26 18.31 -10.34
CA THR A 122 45.22 18.82 -11.31
C THR A 122 46.10 19.88 -10.73
N LYS A 123 45.80 20.33 -9.58
CA LYS A 123 46.65 21.29 -8.94
C LYS A 123 47.76 20.62 -8.23
#